data_20af7c1b747c94a7506c591021b6c4a5
#
_entry.id   20af7c1b747c94a7506c591021b6c4a5
#
_cell.length_a   1.000
_cell.length_b   1.000
_cell.length_c   1.000
_cell.angle_alpha   90.00
_cell.angle_beta   90.00
_cell.angle_gamma   90.00
#
_symmetry.space_group_name_H-M   'P 1'
#
loop_
_entity.id
_entity.type
_entity.pdbx_description
1 polymer ?
#
loop_
_entity_poly.entity_id
_entity_poly.type
_entity_poly.pdbx_seq_one_letter_code
_entity_poly.pdbx_strand_id
1 'polypeptide(L)'
;MALVIIGIFTLLACQGPLGKAGELGPQGEQGEQGEQGRTGETGSRGFPGFVGPRGPEGLPGKPQPDFSEFIGDIRSAVTLIDLAFSQGSGVRISPTEIITAEHVIRGAPRVDVSVEGGVYQRATVTGYDSHRDLALITLDDPTPGLTVSLPVSNQVFADLSQRSVADIGYEIALIGFVPDISTTTPVVTFGRIGAIWSIQPGNYEVGQVDAAATNGMSGGGVFNKFGEYLGVLVTSSSFDGNIRYVRFEEIKEVLDDLRAGSKQ
;
A
#
# COMPACT_ATOMS: atom_id res chain seq x y z
N MET A 1 8.13 -48.31 28.81
CA MET A 1 7.67 -48.60 27.44
C MET A 1 6.41 -47.80 27.19
N ALA A 2 6.52 -46.70 26.48
CA ALA A 2 5.39 -45.87 26.05
C ALA A 2 5.40 -45.85 24.52
N LEU A 3 4.33 -46.38 23.96
CA LEU A 3 4.10 -46.51 22.51
C LEU A 3 3.57 -45.17 21.99
N VAL A 4 4.33 -44.50 21.12
CA VAL A 4 3.89 -43.30 20.40
C VAL A 4 3.27 -43.78 19.07
N ILE A 5 1.95 -43.58 18.93
CA ILE A 5 1.24 -43.84 17.67
C ILE A 5 1.26 -42.54 16.88
N ILE A 6 2.00 -42.51 15.78
CA ILE A 6 2.01 -41.41 14.80
C ILE A 6 0.86 -41.67 13.82
N GLY A 7 -0.17 -40.87 13.91
CA GLY A 7 -1.27 -40.86 12.95
C GLY A 7 -0.88 -40.08 11.70
N ILE A 8 -0.77 -40.78 10.58
CA ILE A 8 -0.59 -40.19 9.26
C ILE A 8 -1.98 -39.77 8.74
N PHE A 9 -2.25 -38.44 8.67
CA PHE A 9 -3.41 -37.92 7.96
C PHE A 9 -3.08 -37.77 6.48
N THR A 10 -3.65 -38.66 5.68
CA THR A 10 -3.67 -38.51 4.22
C THR A 10 -4.80 -37.55 3.81
N LEU A 11 -4.43 -36.37 3.32
CA LEU A 11 -5.37 -35.45 2.68
C LEU A 11 -5.75 -36.04 1.31
N LEU A 12 -6.98 -36.56 1.20
CA LEU A 12 -7.57 -36.89 -0.09
C LEU A 12 -8.08 -35.57 -0.71
N ALA A 13 -7.38 -35.09 -1.72
CA ALA A 13 -7.90 -34.04 -2.58
C ALA A 13 -8.95 -34.61 -3.51
N CYS A 14 -10.23 -34.32 -3.25
CA CYS A 14 -11.30 -34.60 -4.20
C CYS A 14 -11.22 -33.61 -5.37
N GLN A 15 -10.64 -34.05 -6.48
CA GLN A 15 -10.85 -33.40 -7.77
C GLN A 15 -12.19 -33.94 -8.35
N GLY A 16 -13.16 -33.04 -8.44
CA GLY A 16 -14.41 -33.34 -9.14
C GLY A 16 -14.15 -33.53 -10.64
N PRO A 17 -14.90 -34.41 -11.32
CA PRO A 17 -14.73 -34.63 -12.75
C PRO A 17 -15.08 -33.39 -13.55
N LEU A 18 -14.28 -33.10 -14.57
CA LEU A 18 -14.59 -32.06 -15.55
C LEU A 18 -15.94 -32.35 -16.21
N GLY A 19 -16.78 -31.34 -16.28
CA GLY A 19 -18.07 -31.42 -17.00
C GLY A 19 -17.87 -31.80 -18.46
N LYS A 20 -18.72 -32.71 -18.93
CA LYS A 20 -18.71 -33.15 -20.35
C LYS A 20 -19.02 -31.95 -21.24
N ALA A 21 -18.26 -31.83 -22.32
CA ALA A 21 -18.58 -30.89 -23.42
C ALA A 21 -19.96 -31.19 -24.01
N GLY A 22 -20.75 -30.14 -24.25
CA GLY A 22 -22.04 -30.29 -24.86
C GLY A 22 -21.92 -30.92 -26.27
N GLU A 23 -22.90 -31.76 -26.64
CA GLU A 23 -22.96 -32.38 -27.95
C GLU A 23 -23.17 -31.32 -29.03
N LEU A 24 -22.47 -31.48 -30.15
CA LEU A 24 -22.71 -30.66 -31.34
C LEU A 24 -24.15 -30.93 -31.83
N GLY A 25 -24.89 -29.88 -32.15
CA GLY A 25 -26.20 -29.97 -32.77
C GLY A 25 -26.14 -30.68 -34.13
N PRO A 26 -27.23 -31.34 -34.52
CA PRO A 26 -27.26 -32.05 -35.80
C PRO A 26 -27.08 -31.07 -36.98
N GLN A 27 -26.32 -31.51 -37.97
CA GLN A 27 -26.08 -30.79 -39.21
C GLN A 27 -27.39 -30.67 -40.00
N GLY A 28 -27.72 -29.45 -40.42
CA GLY A 28 -28.90 -29.20 -41.22
C GLY A 28 -28.88 -29.98 -42.55
N GLU A 29 -30.04 -30.39 -42.99
CA GLU A 29 -30.19 -31.14 -44.24
C GLU A 29 -29.75 -30.28 -45.45
N GLN A 30 -29.04 -30.93 -46.36
CA GLN A 30 -28.56 -30.33 -47.62
C GLN A 30 -29.73 -30.05 -48.55
N GLY A 31 -29.90 -28.79 -48.93
CA GLY A 31 -30.95 -28.41 -49.92
C GLY A 31 -30.73 -29.07 -51.25
N GLU A 32 -31.85 -29.33 -51.96
CA GLU A 32 -31.84 -29.94 -53.29
C GLU A 32 -31.03 -29.07 -54.25
N GLN A 33 -30.26 -29.73 -55.09
CA GLN A 33 -29.44 -29.13 -56.14
C GLN A 33 -30.32 -28.57 -57.25
N GLY A 34 -30.32 -27.25 -57.45
CA GLY A 34 -31.01 -26.60 -58.56
C GLY A 34 -30.45 -27.00 -59.93
N GLU A 35 -31.29 -26.99 -60.92
CA GLU A 35 -30.91 -27.34 -62.34
C GLU A 35 -29.78 -26.44 -62.83
N GLN A 36 -28.79 -27.06 -63.45
CA GLN A 36 -27.61 -26.38 -63.99
C GLN A 36 -27.98 -25.47 -65.16
N GLY A 37 -27.91 -24.16 -64.94
CA GLY A 37 -28.05 -23.15 -65.99
C GLY A 37 -26.90 -23.25 -67.00
N ARG A 38 -27.21 -22.90 -68.29
CA ARG A 38 -26.19 -22.87 -69.33
C ARG A 38 -25.02 -21.97 -68.91
N THR A 39 -23.82 -22.53 -69.07
CA THR A 39 -22.58 -21.85 -68.78
C THR A 39 -22.44 -20.62 -69.70
N GLY A 40 -22.51 -19.40 -69.12
CA GLY A 40 -22.09 -18.16 -69.76
C GLY A 40 -20.57 -18.10 -69.83
N GLU A 41 -20.05 -17.44 -70.85
CA GLU A 41 -18.61 -17.23 -70.98
C GLU A 41 -18.09 -16.54 -69.74
N THR A 42 -17.02 -17.09 -69.16
CA THR A 42 -16.37 -16.56 -67.96
C THR A 42 -15.74 -15.21 -68.30
N GLY A 43 -16.34 -14.12 -67.79
CA GLY A 43 -15.72 -12.81 -67.88
C GLY A 43 -14.33 -12.81 -67.19
N SER A 44 -13.40 -12.07 -67.77
CA SER A 44 -12.07 -11.94 -67.21
C SER A 44 -12.11 -11.46 -65.75
N ARG A 45 -11.42 -12.16 -64.86
CA ARG A 45 -11.32 -11.83 -63.45
C ARG A 45 -10.72 -10.42 -63.29
N GLY A 46 -11.46 -9.52 -62.67
CA GLY A 46 -10.94 -8.19 -62.30
C GLY A 46 -9.69 -8.28 -61.43
N PHE A 47 -8.79 -7.33 -61.58
CA PHE A 47 -7.62 -7.25 -60.75
C PHE A 47 -8.03 -7.15 -59.27
N PRO A 48 -7.29 -7.79 -58.36
CA PRO A 48 -7.49 -7.58 -56.91
C PRO A 48 -7.40 -6.08 -56.60
N GLY A 49 -8.31 -5.58 -55.78
CA GLY A 49 -8.24 -4.23 -55.26
C GLY A 49 -6.95 -4.02 -54.47
N PHE A 50 -6.41 -2.82 -54.52
CA PHE A 50 -5.25 -2.47 -53.70
C PHE A 50 -5.58 -2.71 -52.22
N VAL A 51 -4.61 -3.28 -51.50
CA VAL A 51 -4.69 -3.38 -50.04
C VAL A 51 -4.81 -1.96 -49.49
N GLY A 52 -5.82 -1.68 -48.70
CA GLY A 52 -5.98 -0.37 -48.05
C GLY A 52 -4.77 -0.02 -47.20
N PRO A 53 -4.44 1.27 -47.04
CA PRO A 53 -3.36 1.70 -46.19
C PRO A 53 -3.57 1.16 -44.77
N ARG A 54 -2.46 0.79 -44.10
CA ARG A 54 -2.47 0.41 -42.70
C ARG A 54 -3.08 1.53 -41.88
N GLY A 55 -4.00 1.21 -40.98
CA GLY A 55 -4.57 2.20 -40.07
C GLY A 55 -3.48 2.89 -39.27
N PRO A 56 -3.69 4.12 -38.83
CA PRO A 56 -2.75 4.84 -37.98
C PRO A 56 -2.41 4.01 -36.74
N GLU A 57 -1.19 4.11 -36.30
CA GLU A 57 -0.75 3.50 -35.05
C GLU A 57 -1.57 4.08 -33.89
N GLY A 58 -2.03 3.24 -32.96
CA GLY A 58 -2.77 3.70 -31.79
C GLY A 58 -1.91 4.68 -30.99
N LEU A 59 -2.56 5.66 -30.38
CA LEU A 59 -1.87 6.60 -29.47
C LEU A 59 -1.14 5.81 -28.38
N PRO A 60 0.07 6.24 -27.98
CA PRO A 60 0.75 5.67 -26.83
C PRO A 60 -0.19 5.67 -25.62
N GLY A 61 -0.22 4.58 -24.87
CA GLY A 61 -0.96 4.52 -23.61
C GLY A 61 -0.49 5.68 -22.70
N LYS A 62 -1.41 6.25 -21.92
CA LYS A 62 -1.01 7.23 -20.90
C LYS A 62 0.01 6.56 -19.98
N PRO A 63 1.12 7.25 -19.63
CA PRO A 63 2.05 6.75 -18.63
C PRO A 63 1.26 6.37 -17.37
N GLN A 64 1.50 5.18 -16.85
CA GLN A 64 0.97 4.84 -15.52
C GLN A 64 1.81 5.59 -14.49
N PRO A 65 1.18 6.11 -13.43
CA PRO A 65 1.94 6.72 -12.34
C PRO A 65 2.95 5.71 -11.78
N ASP A 66 4.15 6.19 -11.50
CA ASP A 66 5.24 5.39 -10.96
C ASP A 66 5.67 5.98 -9.62
N PHE A 67 6.03 5.13 -8.67
CA PHE A 67 6.56 5.55 -7.38
C PHE A 67 7.75 6.51 -7.49
N SER A 68 8.57 6.40 -8.54
CA SER A 68 9.73 7.27 -8.76
C SER A 68 9.37 8.76 -8.87
N GLU A 69 8.14 9.08 -9.25
CA GLU A 69 7.65 10.46 -9.36
C GLU A 69 7.42 11.11 -7.98
N PHE A 70 7.14 10.30 -6.94
CA PHE A 70 6.70 10.78 -5.62
C PHE A 70 7.65 10.44 -4.49
N ILE A 71 8.48 9.40 -4.65
CA ILE A 71 9.31 8.86 -3.55
C ILE A 71 10.22 9.95 -2.96
N GLY A 72 10.77 10.82 -3.79
CA GLY A 72 11.63 11.91 -3.33
C GLY A 72 10.94 12.81 -2.31
N ASP A 73 9.74 13.25 -2.65
CA ASP A 73 8.96 14.18 -1.84
C ASP A 73 8.38 13.48 -0.59
N ILE A 74 7.80 12.29 -0.76
CA ILE A 74 7.17 11.54 0.33
C ILE A 74 8.18 11.14 1.40
N ARG A 75 9.40 10.78 1.01
CA ARG A 75 10.46 10.41 1.96
C ARG A 75 10.76 11.51 2.97
N SER A 76 10.65 12.77 2.56
CA SER A 76 10.90 13.92 3.45
C SER A 76 9.82 14.10 4.52
N ALA A 77 8.63 13.50 4.32
CA ALA A 77 7.58 13.48 5.32
C ALA A 77 7.81 12.41 6.42
N VAL A 78 8.73 11.47 6.21
CA VAL A 78 9.02 10.42 7.18
C VAL A 78 10.21 10.80 8.05
N THR A 79 10.07 10.70 9.36
CA THR A 79 11.06 11.10 10.37
C THR A 79 11.53 9.89 11.16
N LEU A 80 12.78 9.93 11.65
CA LEU A 80 13.28 9.01 12.66
C LEU A 80 12.84 9.50 14.03
N ILE A 81 12.28 8.60 14.84
CA ILE A 81 11.98 8.83 16.25
C ILE A 81 13.03 8.07 17.05
N ASP A 82 13.76 8.79 17.89
CA ASP A 82 14.87 8.27 18.68
C ASP A 82 14.55 8.37 20.17
N LEU A 83 14.66 7.24 20.83
CA LEU A 83 14.58 7.10 22.28
C LEU A 83 15.85 6.42 22.79
N ALA A 84 16.19 6.60 24.06
CA ALA A 84 17.43 6.10 24.65
C ALA A 84 17.71 4.60 24.39
N PHE A 85 16.67 3.78 24.19
CA PHE A 85 16.81 2.32 24.04
C PHE A 85 15.97 1.75 22.88
N SER A 86 15.32 2.59 22.09
CA SER A 86 14.53 2.15 20.95
C SER A 86 14.45 3.25 19.89
N GLN A 87 14.30 2.83 18.64
CA GLN A 87 14.14 3.73 17.51
C GLN A 87 12.96 3.26 16.67
N GLY A 88 12.30 4.20 16.03
CA GLY A 88 11.19 3.96 15.14
C GLY A 88 11.04 5.08 14.12
N SER A 89 9.93 5.10 13.45
CA SER A 89 9.61 6.08 12.43
C SER A 89 8.36 6.86 12.80
N GLY A 90 8.15 7.99 12.14
CA GLY A 90 6.92 8.77 12.20
C GLY A 90 6.64 9.43 10.87
N VAL A 91 5.41 9.86 10.66
CA VAL A 91 5.00 10.58 9.46
C VAL A 91 4.52 11.98 9.83
N ARG A 92 5.11 12.99 9.25
CA ARG A 92 4.69 14.39 9.45
C ARG A 92 3.36 14.62 8.76
N ILE A 93 2.35 14.98 9.54
CA ILE A 93 0.99 15.28 9.07
C ILE A 93 0.68 16.78 9.05
N SER A 94 1.57 17.56 9.69
CA SER A 94 1.57 19.04 9.65
C SER A 94 3.00 19.56 9.90
N PRO A 95 3.27 20.86 9.83
CA PRO A 95 4.58 21.43 10.18
C PRO A 95 5.10 21.05 11.58
N THR A 96 4.19 20.77 12.50
CA THR A 96 4.52 20.52 13.91
C THR A 96 4.07 19.15 14.40
N GLU A 97 3.20 18.44 13.67
CA GLU A 97 2.62 17.18 14.13
C GLU A 97 3.17 15.98 13.39
N ILE A 98 3.45 14.94 14.12
CA ILE A 98 3.96 13.66 13.63
C ILE A 98 3.07 12.56 14.19
N ILE A 99 2.54 11.70 13.31
CA ILE A 99 1.85 10.49 13.70
C ILE A 99 2.82 9.30 13.67
N THR A 100 2.71 8.41 14.64
CA THR A 100 3.56 7.21 14.77
C THR A 100 2.77 6.07 15.41
N ALA A 101 3.40 4.90 15.56
CA ALA A 101 2.86 3.81 16.35
C ALA A 101 3.10 4.04 17.85
N GLU A 102 2.12 3.68 18.70
CA GLU A 102 2.23 3.87 20.16
C GLU A 102 3.41 3.09 20.76
N HIS A 103 3.59 1.86 20.32
CA HIS A 103 4.69 1.02 20.82
C HIS A 103 6.09 1.61 20.53
N VAL A 104 6.23 2.52 19.57
CA VAL A 104 7.50 3.25 19.30
C VAL A 104 7.83 4.16 20.46
N ILE A 105 6.84 4.92 20.97
CA ILE A 105 7.06 5.86 22.09
C ILE A 105 7.13 5.17 23.45
N ARG A 106 6.50 3.99 23.60
CA ARG A 106 6.52 3.18 24.85
C ARG A 106 6.19 3.97 26.12
N GLY A 107 5.22 4.87 26.04
CA GLY A 107 4.82 5.72 27.16
C GLY A 107 5.81 6.84 27.51
N ALA A 108 6.84 7.07 26.72
CA ALA A 108 7.72 8.22 26.90
C ALA A 108 6.94 9.52 26.72
N PRO A 109 7.07 10.50 27.63
CA PRO A 109 6.38 11.78 27.46
C PRO A 109 7.03 12.69 26.43
N ARG A 110 8.28 12.42 26.09
CA ARG A 110 9.12 13.18 25.14
C ARG A 110 10.00 12.25 24.34
N VAL A 111 10.27 12.62 23.12
CA VAL A 111 11.13 11.89 22.17
C VAL A 111 12.04 12.86 21.44
N ASP A 112 13.13 12.37 20.90
CA ASP A 112 13.95 13.10 19.95
C ASP A 112 13.58 12.65 18.53
N VAL A 113 13.36 13.61 17.64
CA VAL A 113 12.94 13.36 16.26
C VAL A 113 14.01 13.90 15.33
N SER A 114 14.52 13.06 14.43
CA SER A 114 15.37 13.52 13.35
C SER A 114 14.51 14.04 12.21
N VAL A 115 14.58 15.33 11.98
CA VAL A 115 14.00 15.99 10.82
C VAL A 115 15.02 16.00 9.66
N GLU A 116 14.60 16.47 8.49
CA GLU A 116 15.43 16.50 7.30
C GLU A 116 16.86 17.04 7.57
N GLY A 117 17.84 16.35 6.98
CA GLY A 117 19.25 16.69 7.21
C GLY A 117 19.89 16.10 8.48
N GLY A 118 19.17 15.23 9.20
CA GLY A 118 19.69 14.58 10.41
C GLY A 118 19.75 15.49 11.65
N VAL A 119 19.04 16.62 11.61
CA VAL A 119 18.93 17.52 12.77
C VAL A 119 17.90 16.94 13.74
N TYR A 120 18.32 16.72 15.00
CA TYR A 120 17.41 16.25 16.04
C TYR A 120 16.68 17.42 16.70
N GLN A 121 15.37 17.25 16.86
CA GLN A 121 14.51 18.16 17.60
C GLN A 121 13.80 17.42 18.72
N ARG A 122 13.61 18.09 19.85
CA ARG A 122 12.79 17.57 20.93
C ARG A 122 11.32 17.69 20.58
N ALA A 123 10.56 16.66 20.90
CA ALA A 123 9.13 16.61 20.67
C ALA A 123 8.40 16.06 21.89
N THR A 124 7.18 16.55 22.10
CA THR A 124 6.28 16.12 23.16
C THR A 124 5.28 15.12 22.63
N VAL A 125 5.04 14.01 23.33
CA VAL A 125 3.95 13.09 23.05
C VAL A 125 2.64 13.74 23.49
N THR A 126 1.84 14.19 22.53
CA THR A 126 0.59 14.92 22.77
C THR A 126 -0.49 13.97 23.25
N GLY A 127 -0.71 12.86 22.53
CA GLY A 127 -1.70 11.86 22.88
C GLY A 127 -1.35 10.50 22.28
N TYR A 128 -2.00 9.44 22.75
CA TYR A 128 -1.88 8.10 22.18
C TYR A 128 -3.14 7.27 22.38
N ASP A 129 -3.35 6.31 21.49
CA ASP A 129 -4.35 5.26 21.55
C ASP A 129 -3.63 3.90 21.47
N SER A 130 -3.45 3.25 22.63
CA SER A 130 -2.78 1.94 22.73
C SER A 130 -3.60 0.83 22.08
N HIS A 131 -4.92 1.04 21.91
CA HIS A 131 -5.79 0.07 21.30
C HIS A 131 -5.55 -0.04 19.80
N ARG A 132 -5.39 1.12 19.14
CA ARG A 132 -5.07 1.21 17.71
C ARG A 132 -3.57 1.24 17.43
N ASP A 133 -2.75 1.26 18.47
CA ASP A 133 -1.29 1.43 18.36
C ASP A 133 -0.92 2.73 17.61
N LEU A 134 -1.55 3.84 17.99
CA LEU A 134 -1.30 5.17 17.41
C LEU A 134 -0.82 6.16 18.46
N ALA A 135 0.08 7.06 18.08
CA ALA A 135 0.50 8.18 18.91
C ALA A 135 0.72 9.44 18.08
N LEU A 136 0.38 10.59 18.67
CA LEU A 136 0.63 11.91 18.12
C LEU A 136 1.76 12.58 18.88
N ILE A 137 2.73 13.09 18.14
CA ILE A 137 3.88 13.82 18.66
C ILE A 137 3.84 15.24 18.12
N THR A 138 4.11 16.22 18.98
CA THR A 138 4.21 17.63 18.56
C THR A 138 5.62 18.11 18.79
N LEU A 139 6.24 18.71 17.77
CA LEU A 139 7.55 19.36 17.89
C LEU A 139 7.47 20.53 18.87
N ASP A 140 8.37 20.55 19.87
CA ASP A 140 8.37 21.56 20.92
C ASP A 140 8.77 22.95 20.41
N ASP A 141 9.69 22.98 19.46
CA ASP A 141 10.15 24.21 18.83
C ASP A 141 10.24 24.01 17.32
N PRO A 142 9.17 24.32 16.60
CA PRO A 142 9.21 24.35 15.13
C PRO A 142 10.14 25.49 14.73
N THR A 143 11.42 25.21 14.61
CA THR A 143 12.41 26.23 14.23
C THR A 143 12.04 26.79 12.85
N PRO A 144 11.79 28.11 12.72
CA PRO A 144 11.38 28.73 11.47
C PRO A 144 12.40 28.60 10.32
N GLY A 145 13.55 27.98 10.55
CA GLY A 145 14.59 27.75 9.56
C GLY A 145 14.58 26.37 8.91
N LEU A 146 13.81 25.44 9.46
CA LEU A 146 13.65 24.07 8.94
C LEU A 146 12.30 23.82 8.26
N THR A 147 11.45 24.80 8.16
CA THR A 147 10.53 24.86 7.04
C THR A 147 11.39 25.07 5.81
N VAL A 148 11.92 23.97 5.27
CA VAL A 148 12.28 23.96 3.86
C VAL A 148 11.05 24.51 3.20
N SER A 149 11.20 25.69 2.57
CA SER A 149 10.19 26.24 1.68
C SER A 149 10.11 25.31 0.47
N LEU A 150 9.59 24.12 0.69
CA LEU A 150 8.94 23.39 -0.37
C LEU A 150 7.69 24.21 -0.68
N PRO A 151 7.44 24.51 -1.95
CA PRO A 151 6.30 25.31 -2.32
C PRO A 151 5.09 24.72 -1.61
N VAL A 152 4.34 25.58 -0.93
CA VAL A 152 3.16 25.28 -0.09
C VAL A 152 2.10 24.44 -0.83
N SER A 153 2.29 24.19 -2.10
CA SER A 153 1.41 23.42 -2.96
C SER A 153 1.65 21.92 -2.98
N ASN A 154 2.77 21.38 -2.46
CA ASN A 154 3.08 19.98 -2.68
C ASN A 154 3.74 19.29 -1.47
N GLN A 155 2.91 18.80 -0.52
CA GLN A 155 2.99 17.40 -0.08
C GLN A 155 4.25 16.97 0.68
N VAL A 156 4.77 17.80 1.56
CA VAL A 156 5.73 17.33 2.59
C VAL A 156 4.99 16.62 3.73
N PHE A 157 3.68 16.77 3.80
CA PHE A 157 2.82 16.17 4.81
C PHE A 157 1.89 15.16 4.16
N ALA A 158 1.59 14.09 4.88
CA ALA A 158 0.53 13.18 4.48
C ALA A 158 -0.79 13.96 4.38
N ASP A 159 -1.42 13.94 3.22
CA ASP A 159 -2.69 14.65 3.02
C ASP A 159 -3.84 13.88 3.64
N LEU A 160 -4.24 14.32 4.82
CA LEU A 160 -5.36 13.74 5.55
C LEU A 160 -6.74 14.12 4.99
N SER A 161 -6.81 15.01 4.01
CA SER A 161 -8.09 15.40 3.39
C SER A 161 -8.55 14.42 2.32
N GLN A 162 -7.64 13.65 1.74
CA GLN A 162 -7.95 12.70 0.67
C GLN A 162 -8.44 11.38 1.22
N ARG A 163 -9.49 10.83 0.62
CA ARG A 163 -9.96 9.49 0.92
C ARG A 163 -9.14 8.51 0.12
N SER A 164 -8.26 7.81 0.80
CA SER A 164 -7.52 6.72 0.21
C SER A 164 -8.45 5.52 0.00
N VAL A 165 -8.64 5.11 -1.23
CA VAL A 165 -9.30 3.84 -1.57
C VAL A 165 -8.20 2.79 -1.67
N ALA A 166 -7.78 2.26 -0.52
CA ALA A 166 -6.80 1.20 -0.47
C ALA A 166 -7.51 -0.16 -0.60
N ASP A 167 -7.58 -0.67 -1.80
CA ASP A 167 -8.13 -1.99 -2.07
C ASP A 167 -7.06 -3.08 -2.06
N ILE A 168 -7.48 -4.31 -1.74
CA ILE A 168 -6.62 -5.50 -1.81
C ILE A 168 -6.02 -5.62 -3.22
N GLY A 169 -4.72 -5.87 -3.29
CA GLY A 169 -3.96 -5.97 -4.53
C GLY A 169 -3.32 -4.66 -5.00
N TYR A 170 -3.62 -3.52 -4.38
CA TYR A 170 -2.98 -2.25 -4.73
C TYR A 170 -1.49 -2.25 -4.41
N GLU A 171 -0.72 -1.66 -5.31
CA GLU A 171 0.71 -1.45 -5.14
C GLU A 171 0.95 -0.35 -4.11
N ILE A 172 1.86 -0.64 -3.18
CA ILE A 172 2.21 0.25 -2.07
C ILE A 172 3.71 0.38 -1.89
N ALA A 173 4.12 1.49 -1.30
CA ALA A 173 5.45 1.71 -0.74
C ALA A 173 5.35 1.82 0.78
N LEU A 174 6.21 1.10 1.49
CA LEU A 174 6.47 1.29 2.91
C LEU A 174 7.69 2.19 3.04
N ILE A 175 7.59 3.23 3.86
CA ILE A 175 8.70 4.17 4.07
C ILE A 175 8.93 4.31 5.58
N GLY A 176 10.14 3.98 6.01
CA GLY A 176 10.53 4.09 7.41
C GLY A 176 12.03 4.03 7.58
N PHE A 177 12.51 4.40 8.75
CA PHE A 177 13.91 4.33 9.08
C PHE A 177 14.30 2.91 9.51
N VAL A 178 15.50 2.53 9.14
CA VAL A 178 16.16 1.31 9.58
C VAL A 178 17.51 1.75 10.16
N PRO A 179 17.60 2.00 11.45
CA PRO A 179 18.79 2.64 12.07
C PRO A 179 20.10 1.92 11.80
N ASP A 180 20.06 0.58 11.71
CA ASP A 180 21.23 -0.24 11.37
C ASP A 180 21.74 0.00 9.93
N ILE A 181 20.89 0.57 9.06
CA ILE A 181 21.23 0.89 7.68
C ILE A 181 21.50 2.38 7.52
N SER A 182 20.61 3.23 8.02
CA SER A 182 20.73 4.68 7.91
C SER A 182 19.86 5.40 8.95
N THR A 183 20.44 6.40 9.59
CA THR A 183 19.74 7.33 10.50
C THR A 183 19.39 8.67 9.82
N THR A 184 19.83 8.88 8.59
CA THR A 184 19.63 10.14 7.88
C THR A 184 18.65 10.03 6.72
N THR A 185 18.38 8.80 6.24
CA THR A 185 17.57 8.56 5.06
C THR A 185 16.66 7.36 5.28
N PRO A 186 15.33 7.51 5.15
CA PRO A 186 14.43 6.38 5.29
C PRO A 186 14.58 5.38 4.16
N VAL A 187 14.38 4.11 4.49
CA VAL A 187 14.34 2.98 3.55
C VAL A 187 12.95 2.91 2.93
N VAL A 188 12.90 2.54 1.66
CA VAL A 188 11.66 2.32 0.93
C VAL A 188 11.60 0.87 0.49
N THR A 189 10.50 0.21 0.76
CA THR A 189 10.19 -1.13 0.24
C THR A 189 8.85 -1.11 -0.48
N PHE A 190 8.67 -2.01 -1.43
CA PHE A 190 7.48 -2.07 -2.26
C PHE A 190 6.79 -3.40 -2.10
N GLY A 191 5.47 -3.39 -2.24
CA GLY A 191 4.63 -4.57 -2.17
C GLY A 191 3.20 -4.27 -2.54
N ARG A 192 2.27 -5.05 -1.97
CA ARG A 192 0.84 -4.93 -2.22
C ARG A 192 0.04 -5.09 -0.94
N ILE A 193 -1.17 -4.54 -0.94
CA ILE A 193 -2.15 -4.82 0.11
C ILE A 193 -2.67 -6.24 -0.09
N GLY A 194 -2.41 -7.12 0.88
CA GLY A 194 -2.80 -8.53 0.85
C GLY A 194 -4.18 -8.78 1.45
N ALA A 195 -4.54 -8.04 2.51
CA ALA A 195 -5.81 -8.18 3.19
C ALA A 195 -6.17 -6.91 3.97
N ILE A 196 -7.46 -6.75 4.27
CA ILE A 196 -8.02 -5.75 5.18
C ILE A 196 -9.00 -6.46 6.09
N TRP A 197 -8.92 -6.24 7.39
CA TRP A 197 -9.86 -6.82 8.36
C TRP A 197 -10.01 -5.96 9.60
N SER A 198 -11.11 -6.18 10.33
CA SER A 198 -11.38 -5.51 11.59
C SER A 198 -10.75 -6.26 12.77
N ILE A 199 -10.15 -5.53 13.70
CA ILE A 199 -9.65 -6.04 14.97
C ILE A 199 -10.75 -5.94 16.04
N GLN A 200 -10.91 -7.01 16.81
CA GLN A 200 -11.87 -7.07 17.93
C GLN A 200 -11.12 -7.28 19.25
N PRO A 201 -11.62 -6.72 20.37
CA PRO A 201 -12.68 -5.70 20.50
C PRO A 201 -12.17 -4.34 20.01
N GLY A 202 -13.04 -3.44 19.62
CA GLY A 202 -12.66 -2.07 19.22
C GLY A 202 -13.09 -1.72 17.81
N ASN A 203 -13.34 -2.72 16.99
CA ASN A 203 -13.89 -2.58 15.64
C ASN A 203 -13.15 -1.56 14.76
N TYR A 204 -11.82 -1.56 14.83
CA TYR A 204 -10.98 -0.75 13.94
C TYR A 204 -10.34 -1.62 12.85
N GLU A 205 -10.03 -1.02 11.72
CA GLU A 205 -9.51 -1.73 10.57
C GLU A 205 -8.00 -1.61 10.42
N VAL A 206 -7.38 -2.74 10.09
CA VAL A 206 -5.98 -2.82 9.72
C VAL A 206 -5.83 -3.42 8.33
N GLY A 207 -4.80 -2.98 7.62
CA GLY A 207 -4.37 -3.61 6.38
C GLY A 207 -3.14 -4.47 6.61
N GLN A 208 -3.08 -5.61 5.93
CA GLN A 208 -1.87 -6.43 5.80
C GLN A 208 -1.19 -6.12 4.47
N VAL A 209 0.12 -6.13 4.47
CA VAL A 209 0.91 -5.86 3.29
C VAL A 209 1.88 -7.01 3.00
N ASP A 210 2.05 -7.29 1.71
CA ASP A 210 3.09 -8.17 1.19
C ASP A 210 4.28 -7.30 0.74
N ALA A 211 5.08 -6.89 1.71
CA ALA A 211 6.27 -6.07 1.51
C ALA A 211 7.27 -6.37 2.62
N ALA A 212 8.55 -6.11 2.39
CA ALA A 212 9.55 -6.27 3.43
C ALA A 212 9.47 -5.10 4.43
N ALA A 213 9.42 -5.41 5.72
CA ALA A 213 9.61 -4.42 6.79
C ALA A 213 10.49 -5.01 7.89
N THR A 214 11.18 -4.15 8.61
CA THR A 214 12.10 -4.54 9.68
C THR A 214 12.02 -3.55 10.84
N ASN A 215 12.73 -3.87 11.92
CA ASN A 215 12.81 -3.03 13.11
C ASN A 215 13.23 -1.60 12.74
N GLY A 216 12.57 -0.63 13.36
CA GLY A 216 12.76 0.79 13.08
C GLY A 216 11.75 1.35 12.07
N MET A 217 11.21 0.55 11.17
CA MET A 217 10.18 1.02 10.23
C MET A 217 8.81 1.23 10.89
N SER A 218 8.55 0.67 12.07
CA SER A 218 7.33 0.91 12.86
C SER A 218 7.07 2.41 13.04
N GLY A 219 5.83 2.83 12.84
CA GLY A 219 5.41 4.24 12.86
C GLY A 219 5.61 4.96 11.53
N GLY A 220 6.35 4.38 10.60
CA GLY A 220 6.52 4.91 9.24
C GLY A 220 5.24 4.89 8.42
N GLY A 221 5.31 5.35 7.18
CA GLY A 221 4.16 5.52 6.31
C GLY A 221 3.97 4.39 5.31
N VAL A 222 2.71 4.11 5.02
CA VAL A 222 2.28 3.31 3.88
C VAL A 222 1.67 4.25 2.86
N PHE A 223 2.12 4.16 1.61
CA PHE A 223 1.70 5.05 0.52
C PHE A 223 1.34 4.24 -0.72
N ASN A 224 0.37 4.71 -1.48
CA ASN A 224 0.08 4.12 -2.80
C ASN A 224 0.96 4.74 -3.90
N LYS A 225 0.84 4.22 -5.13
CA LYS A 225 1.61 4.70 -6.29
C LYS A 225 1.26 6.11 -6.76
N PHE A 226 0.24 6.74 -6.18
CA PHE A 226 -0.13 8.13 -6.44
C PHE A 226 0.44 9.08 -5.38
N GLY A 227 1.18 8.57 -4.39
CA GLY A 227 1.70 9.35 -3.28
C GLY A 227 0.70 9.58 -2.16
N GLU A 228 -0.49 8.96 -2.22
CA GLU A 228 -1.50 9.10 -1.18
C GLU A 228 -1.14 8.27 0.05
N TYR A 229 -1.31 8.86 1.21
CA TYR A 229 -1.04 8.23 2.50
C TYR A 229 -2.15 7.26 2.90
N LEU A 230 -1.79 6.01 3.14
CA LEU A 230 -2.72 4.93 3.48
C LEU A 230 -2.77 4.61 4.97
N GLY A 231 -1.76 4.99 5.74
CA GLY A 231 -1.74 4.76 7.17
C GLY A 231 -0.37 4.57 7.79
N VAL A 232 -0.38 4.29 9.09
CA VAL A 232 0.82 4.05 9.92
C VAL A 232 1.23 2.59 9.85
N LEU A 233 2.49 2.35 9.51
CA LEU A 233 3.08 1.03 9.52
C LEU A 233 3.28 0.54 10.96
N VAL A 234 2.71 -0.62 11.27
CA VAL A 234 2.90 -1.31 12.54
C VAL A 234 3.60 -2.64 12.22
N THR A 235 4.92 -2.70 12.47
CA THR A 235 5.63 -3.95 12.30
C THR A 235 5.41 -4.80 13.54
N SER A 236 4.68 -5.88 13.41
CA SER A 236 4.59 -6.88 14.46
C SER A 236 5.90 -7.67 14.50
N SER A 237 6.61 -7.62 15.62
CA SER A 237 7.73 -8.52 15.92
C SER A 237 7.26 -9.95 16.18
N SER A 238 5.99 -10.24 16.00
CA SER A 238 5.40 -11.54 16.24
C SER A 238 5.76 -12.52 15.14
N PHE A 239 5.95 -13.73 15.52
CA PHE A 239 6.39 -14.92 14.77
C PHE A 239 5.61 -15.27 13.49
N ASP A 240 4.61 -14.48 13.10
CA ASP A 240 3.73 -14.77 11.96
C ASP A 240 4.13 -14.07 10.64
N GLY A 241 5.14 -13.19 10.67
CA GLY A 241 5.61 -12.48 9.47
C GLY A 241 4.58 -11.51 8.85
N ASN A 242 3.47 -11.26 9.55
CA ASN A 242 2.40 -10.39 9.05
C ASN A 242 2.74 -8.93 9.32
N ILE A 243 3.10 -8.20 8.27
CA ILE A 243 3.30 -6.76 8.33
C ILE A 243 1.94 -6.08 8.19
N ARG A 244 1.62 -5.20 9.13
CA ARG A 244 0.32 -4.52 9.21
C ARG A 244 0.50 -3.01 9.22
N TYR A 245 -0.56 -2.32 8.86
CA TYR A 245 -0.68 -0.88 9.05
C TYR A 245 -2.06 -0.53 9.59
N VAL A 246 -2.10 0.50 10.44
CA VAL A 246 -3.36 1.11 10.87
C VAL A 246 -3.81 2.04 9.76
N ARG A 247 -5.03 1.84 9.29
CA ARG A 247 -5.56 2.55 8.13
C ARG A 247 -5.75 4.03 8.39
N PHE A 248 -5.69 4.80 7.34
CA PHE A 248 -5.89 6.24 7.36
C PHE A 248 -7.22 6.67 7.98
N GLU A 249 -8.30 5.93 7.73
CA GLU A 249 -9.62 6.18 8.28
C GLU A 249 -9.62 6.13 9.82
N GLU A 250 -8.90 5.17 10.38
CA GLU A 250 -8.75 5.01 11.84
C GLU A 250 -7.96 6.16 12.47
N ILE A 251 -6.93 6.64 11.77
CA ILE A 251 -6.17 7.81 12.21
C ILE A 251 -7.09 9.04 12.29
N LYS A 252 -7.90 9.26 11.26
CA LYS A 252 -8.83 10.41 11.22
C LYS A 252 -9.85 10.35 12.35
N GLU A 253 -10.33 9.16 12.70
CA GLU A 253 -11.32 8.97 13.75
C GLU A 253 -10.81 9.44 15.11
N VAL A 254 -9.52 9.17 15.42
CA VAL A 254 -8.95 9.46 16.75
C VAL A 254 -8.08 10.71 16.79
N LEU A 255 -7.78 11.33 15.67
CA LEU A 255 -6.78 12.41 15.58
C LEU A 255 -7.13 13.61 16.49
N ASP A 256 -8.39 14.01 16.54
CA ASP A 256 -8.81 15.14 17.36
C ASP A 256 -8.73 14.80 18.87
N ASP A 257 -9.02 13.56 19.25
CA ASP A 257 -8.82 13.09 20.62
C ASP A 257 -7.35 13.05 21.00
N LEU A 258 -6.47 12.61 20.09
CA LEU A 258 -5.03 12.63 20.28
C LEU A 258 -4.51 14.06 20.45
N ARG A 259 -5.02 15.01 19.66
CA ARG A 259 -4.71 16.45 19.77
C ARG A 259 -5.18 17.04 21.09
N ALA A 260 -6.30 16.57 21.61
CA ALA A 260 -6.84 16.95 22.91
C ALA A 260 -6.05 16.33 24.09
N GLY A 261 -5.05 15.50 23.82
CA GLY A 261 -4.20 14.87 24.82
C GLY A 261 -4.77 13.56 25.38
N SER A 262 -5.65 12.89 24.67
CA SER A 262 -6.15 11.56 25.06
C SER A 262 -4.99 10.58 25.19
N LYS A 263 -5.02 9.77 26.26
CA LYS A 263 -4.02 8.73 26.59
C LYS A 263 -4.78 7.49 27.06
N GLN A 264 -5.13 6.65 26.12
CA GLN A 264 -5.95 5.44 26.33
C GLN A 264 -5.13 4.17 26.14
#